data_9c551600a5d910fd6b6dcf2751ba5484
#
_entry.id   9c551600a5d910fd6b6dcf2751ba5484
#
_cell.length_a   1.000
_cell.length_b   1.000
_cell.length_c   1.000
_cell.angle_alpha   90.00
_cell.angle_beta   90.00
_cell.angle_gamma   90.00
#
_symmetry.space_group_name_H-M   'P 1'
#
loop_
_entity.id
_entity.type
_entity.pdbx_description
1 polymer ?
#
loop_
_entity_poly.entity_id
_entity_poly.type
_entity_poly.pdbx_seq_one_letter_code
_entity_poly.pdbx_strand_id
1 'polypeptide(L)'
;MNGAGKKVVVVTNSSSYEPRAEWVGELFKQQGAQVLWVETDFIHREKVKKVRSAPDHMYIDTVPYRKNLSVRRLYSQYDFARKAEKILEKEQADMVYMILPANSLAAAGDRIKRKMNRTVLVFDILDLWPESLGGKKLQKLWPFQCWRRLRDDHLKAADLVITECHYFQKFINAKQEKTAVVYWPKEVPEGWKMEIPENKAPENQVPVLESQTASENADINVGVSTPAVIHFAYLGSINNIIDIDGIVNFLEITGKMTPVFLHVVGDGENRGLFEEKLKSKGIKAEFYGAVYEEAVKAEIFSRCMFGINMMKPGVCVGLTMKSIDYFCYGLPLVNNIPGDTWELVKQEQIGINYRPDAALKCAQELLALAQSGRIKEIKYKMQSLYMKLFTQEAAENVIRERVFLLLEGGPK
;
A
#
# COMPACT_ATOMS: atom_id res chain seq x y z
N MET A 1 12.24 25.17 -12.37
CA MET A 1 12.23 23.88 -13.10
C MET A 1 13.48 23.13 -12.69
N ASN A 2 13.33 22.20 -11.76
CA ASN A 2 14.42 21.62 -10.97
C ASN A 2 15.21 20.51 -11.68
N GLY A 3 14.81 20.11 -12.87
CA GLY A 3 15.43 19.03 -13.65
C GLY A 3 15.98 19.46 -15.01
N ALA A 4 15.92 20.73 -15.37
CA ALA A 4 16.30 21.18 -16.71
C ALA A 4 17.75 20.81 -17.05
N GLY A 5 17.94 20.03 -18.12
CA GLY A 5 19.25 19.55 -18.58
C GLY A 5 19.88 18.42 -17.76
N LYS A 6 19.17 17.89 -16.74
CA LYS A 6 19.63 16.74 -15.96
C LYS A 6 19.25 15.44 -16.64
N LYS A 7 20.11 14.42 -16.50
CA LYS A 7 19.88 13.07 -16.99
C LYS A 7 19.56 12.13 -15.84
N VAL A 8 18.41 11.47 -15.90
CA VAL A 8 17.94 10.51 -14.91
C VAL A 8 17.79 9.14 -15.56
N VAL A 9 18.29 8.10 -14.90
CA VAL A 9 18.05 6.72 -15.34
C VAL A 9 17.20 6.01 -14.28
N VAL A 10 16.03 5.51 -14.70
CA VAL A 10 15.10 4.73 -13.86
C VAL A 10 15.27 3.26 -14.19
N VAL A 11 15.56 2.43 -13.18
CA VAL A 11 15.87 1.01 -13.35
C VAL A 11 14.86 0.13 -12.63
N THR A 12 14.22 -0.79 -13.34
CA THR A 12 13.37 -1.83 -12.75
C THR A 12 13.57 -3.19 -13.41
N ASN A 13 13.63 -4.23 -12.56
CA ASN A 13 13.79 -5.64 -13.02
C ASN A 13 12.45 -6.39 -13.07
N SER A 14 11.33 -5.73 -12.85
CA SER A 14 10.03 -6.40 -12.77
C SER A 14 8.93 -5.63 -13.50
N SER A 15 8.27 -6.29 -14.45
CA SER A 15 7.11 -5.74 -15.13
C SER A 15 5.94 -5.37 -14.18
N SER A 16 5.94 -5.90 -12.95
CA SER A 16 4.94 -5.53 -11.95
C SER A 16 5.19 -4.13 -11.35
N TYR A 17 6.40 -3.60 -11.48
CA TYR A 17 6.80 -2.29 -10.94
C TYR A 17 7.01 -1.23 -12.04
N GLU A 18 6.81 -1.60 -13.30
CA GLU A 18 6.87 -0.65 -14.43
C GLU A 18 5.94 0.55 -14.24
N PRO A 19 4.68 0.40 -13.77
CA PRO A 19 3.82 1.57 -13.52
C PRO A 19 4.43 2.58 -12.54
N ARG A 20 5.18 2.10 -11.54
CA ARG A 20 5.91 2.97 -10.61
C ARG A 20 7.10 3.64 -11.30
N ALA A 21 7.84 2.90 -12.13
CA ALA A 21 8.98 3.41 -12.87
C ALA A 21 8.55 4.48 -13.91
N GLU A 22 7.49 4.21 -14.63
CA GLU A 22 6.90 5.14 -15.60
C GLU A 22 6.43 6.41 -14.91
N TRP A 23 5.61 6.27 -13.86
CA TRP A 23 5.10 7.41 -13.10
C TRP A 23 6.22 8.32 -12.56
N VAL A 24 7.24 7.76 -11.92
CA VAL A 24 8.36 8.53 -11.40
C VAL A 24 9.17 9.16 -12.54
N GLY A 25 9.42 8.43 -13.61
CA GLY A 25 10.14 8.96 -14.78
C GLY A 25 9.41 10.11 -15.46
N GLU A 26 8.09 10.03 -15.60
CA GLU A 26 7.28 11.11 -16.14
C GLU A 26 7.30 12.37 -15.24
N LEU A 27 7.36 12.20 -13.91
CA LEU A 27 7.55 13.35 -13.01
C LEU A 27 8.89 14.05 -13.25
N PHE A 28 9.97 13.31 -13.52
CA PHE A 28 11.25 13.92 -13.91
C PHE A 28 11.20 14.62 -15.27
N LYS A 29 10.53 14.02 -16.27
CA LYS A 29 10.32 14.67 -17.59
C LYS A 29 9.55 15.99 -17.47
N GLN A 30 8.50 16.02 -16.65
CA GLN A 30 7.73 17.24 -16.36
C GLN A 30 8.60 18.36 -15.76
N GLN A 31 9.69 18.01 -15.07
CA GLN A 31 10.67 18.97 -14.55
C GLN A 31 11.77 19.33 -15.55
N GLY A 32 11.70 18.80 -16.79
CA GLY A 32 12.66 19.08 -17.86
C GLY A 32 13.90 18.18 -17.86
N ALA A 33 13.91 17.08 -17.14
CA ALA A 33 14.98 16.10 -17.17
C ALA A 33 14.88 15.20 -18.42
N GLN A 34 16.04 14.73 -18.90
CA GLN A 34 16.11 13.61 -19.83
C GLN A 34 16.03 12.31 -19.05
N VAL A 35 15.05 11.48 -19.35
CA VAL A 35 14.82 10.23 -18.63
C VAL A 35 15.05 9.04 -19.56
N LEU A 36 15.82 8.06 -19.07
CA LEU A 36 16.02 6.76 -19.69
C LEU A 36 15.49 5.68 -18.75
N TRP A 37 14.59 4.81 -19.24
CA TRP A 37 14.16 3.63 -18.51
C TRP A 37 15.00 2.42 -18.89
N VAL A 38 15.49 1.69 -17.88
CA VAL A 38 16.24 0.44 -18.03
C VAL A 38 15.43 -0.68 -17.41
N GLU A 39 14.85 -1.53 -18.23
CA GLU A 39 13.83 -2.48 -17.87
C GLU A 39 14.15 -3.90 -18.35
N THR A 40 13.39 -4.88 -17.86
CA THR A 40 13.51 -6.28 -18.30
C THR A 40 12.61 -6.55 -19.52
N ASP A 41 13.07 -7.43 -20.43
CA ASP A 41 12.23 -8.00 -21.48
C ASP A 41 11.31 -9.14 -20.98
N PHE A 42 11.46 -9.56 -19.72
CA PHE A 42 10.77 -10.71 -19.15
C PHE A 42 9.50 -10.31 -18.38
N ILE A 43 8.35 -10.79 -18.85
CA ILE A 43 7.07 -10.56 -18.17
C ILE A 43 6.88 -11.58 -17.05
N HIS A 44 7.09 -11.14 -15.83
CA HIS A 44 7.11 -11.99 -14.64
C HIS A 44 5.82 -12.81 -14.42
N ARG A 45 4.65 -12.23 -14.63
CA ARG A 45 3.36 -12.90 -14.41
C ARG A 45 3.11 -14.00 -15.45
N GLU A 46 3.43 -13.74 -16.70
CA GLU A 46 3.22 -14.64 -17.83
C GLU A 46 4.36 -15.67 -17.98
N LYS A 47 5.53 -15.42 -17.35
CA LYS A 47 6.75 -16.26 -17.47
C LYS A 47 7.29 -16.34 -18.90
N VAL A 48 7.14 -15.27 -19.67
CA VAL A 48 7.57 -15.17 -21.07
C VAL A 48 8.46 -13.97 -21.30
N LYS A 49 9.28 -14.04 -22.35
CA LYS A 49 9.96 -12.88 -22.91
C LYS A 49 9.09 -12.23 -23.96
N LYS A 50 9.09 -10.90 -24.00
CA LYS A 50 8.45 -10.14 -25.06
C LYS A 50 9.46 -9.20 -25.71
N VAL A 51 9.46 -9.17 -27.05
CA VAL A 51 10.18 -8.11 -27.75
C VAL A 51 9.44 -6.80 -27.47
N ARG A 52 10.17 -5.83 -26.90
CA ARG A 52 9.64 -4.54 -26.49
C ARG A 52 10.50 -3.44 -27.08
N SER A 53 9.85 -2.38 -27.53
CA SER A 53 10.52 -1.18 -28.02
C SER A 53 9.64 0.01 -27.68
N ALA A 54 10.22 1.00 -27.01
CA ALA A 54 9.57 2.28 -26.75
C ALA A 54 10.66 3.38 -26.76
N PRO A 55 10.32 4.61 -27.10
CA PRO A 55 11.22 5.74 -26.97
C PRO A 55 11.74 5.86 -25.54
N ASP A 56 13.00 6.22 -25.38
CA ASP A 56 13.66 6.40 -24.08
C ASP A 56 13.69 5.15 -23.19
N HIS A 57 13.44 3.92 -23.72
CA HIS A 57 13.50 2.67 -23.00
C HIS A 57 14.60 1.74 -23.53
N MET A 58 15.34 1.14 -22.62
CA MET A 58 16.31 0.07 -22.89
C MET A 58 15.85 -1.21 -22.19
N TYR A 59 15.49 -2.22 -22.99
CA TYR A 59 15.08 -3.52 -22.50
C TYR A 59 16.24 -4.49 -22.45
N ILE A 60 16.56 -4.97 -21.24
CA ILE A 60 17.64 -5.93 -21.02
C ILE A 60 17.13 -7.35 -21.30
N ASP A 61 17.84 -8.07 -22.17
CA ASP A 61 17.66 -9.52 -22.39
C ASP A 61 17.95 -10.29 -21.10
N THR A 62 16.88 -10.80 -20.47
CA THR A 62 16.94 -11.40 -19.14
C THR A 62 16.76 -12.92 -19.20
N VAL A 63 17.49 -13.64 -18.35
CA VAL A 63 17.37 -15.10 -18.26
C VAL A 63 15.99 -15.49 -17.77
N PRO A 64 15.19 -16.25 -18.55
CA PRO A 64 13.84 -16.61 -18.16
C PRO A 64 13.82 -17.67 -17.04
N TYR A 65 12.78 -17.62 -16.20
CA TYR A 65 12.55 -18.58 -15.12
C TYR A 65 11.06 -18.93 -15.00
N ARG A 66 10.76 -20.13 -14.46
CA ARG A 66 9.38 -20.60 -14.28
C ARG A 66 8.87 -20.46 -12.85
N LYS A 67 9.69 -20.82 -11.84
CA LYS A 67 9.31 -20.83 -10.42
C LYS A 67 9.72 -19.52 -9.75
N ASN A 68 8.80 -18.95 -8.93
CA ASN A 68 9.02 -17.69 -8.23
C ASN A 68 10.12 -17.79 -7.17
N LEU A 69 10.22 -18.92 -6.46
CA LEU A 69 11.32 -19.19 -5.53
C LEU A 69 12.25 -20.22 -6.16
N SER A 70 13.31 -19.76 -6.81
CA SER A 70 14.29 -20.62 -7.50
C SER A 70 15.64 -19.95 -7.66
N VAL A 71 16.72 -20.76 -7.67
CA VAL A 71 18.09 -20.30 -7.97
C VAL A 71 18.15 -19.62 -9.33
N ARG A 72 17.40 -20.12 -10.32
CA ARG A 72 17.34 -19.54 -11.66
C ARG A 72 16.78 -18.11 -11.67
N ARG A 73 15.79 -17.81 -10.82
CA ARG A 73 15.30 -16.43 -10.64
C ARG A 73 16.34 -15.53 -10.01
N LEU A 74 17.05 -16.01 -8.99
CA LEU A 74 18.11 -15.23 -8.35
C LEU A 74 19.24 -14.94 -9.34
N TYR A 75 19.60 -15.93 -10.17
CA TYR A 75 20.59 -15.74 -11.24
C TYR A 75 20.08 -14.73 -12.30
N SER A 76 18.82 -14.81 -12.72
CA SER A 76 18.20 -13.85 -13.63
C SER A 76 18.29 -12.41 -13.10
N GLN A 77 17.98 -12.23 -11.83
CA GLN A 77 18.08 -10.92 -11.15
C GLN A 77 19.51 -10.40 -11.05
N TYR A 78 20.47 -11.29 -10.80
CA TYR A 78 21.89 -10.96 -10.77
C TYR A 78 22.41 -10.57 -12.17
N ASP A 79 22.05 -11.34 -13.21
CA ASP A 79 22.45 -11.07 -14.60
C ASP A 79 21.87 -9.74 -15.08
N PHE A 80 20.59 -9.46 -14.78
CA PHE A 80 19.98 -8.17 -15.03
C PHE A 80 20.75 -7.03 -14.38
N ALA A 81 21.03 -7.13 -13.09
CA ALA A 81 21.72 -6.07 -12.35
C ALA A 81 23.12 -5.80 -12.91
N ARG A 82 23.84 -6.84 -13.34
CA ARG A 82 25.16 -6.72 -13.98
C ARG A 82 25.08 -6.05 -15.36
N LYS A 83 24.04 -6.35 -16.15
CA LYS A 83 23.84 -5.71 -17.45
C LYS A 83 23.41 -4.25 -17.28
N ALA A 84 22.52 -3.98 -16.32
CA ALA A 84 22.12 -2.61 -15.96
C ALA A 84 23.31 -1.76 -15.51
N GLU A 85 24.19 -2.29 -14.68
CA GLU A 85 25.42 -1.59 -14.25
C GLU A 85 26.25 -1.12 -15.44
N LYS A 86 26.46 -1.97 -16.47
CA LYS A 86 27.20 -1.60 -17.68
C LYS A 86 26.53 -0.48 -18.49
N ILE A 87 25.20 -0.44 -18.53
CA ILE A 87 24.46 0.63 -19.16
C ILE A 87 24.66 1.92 -18.38
N LEU A 88 24.49 1.88 -17.05
CA LEU A 88 24.65 3.05 -16.18
C LEU A 88 26.05 3.68 -16.27
N GLU A 89 27.09 2.86 -16.37
CA GLU A 89 28.48 3.34 -16.56
C GLU A 89 28.64 4.15 -17.86
N LYS A 90 27.91 3.78 -18.92
CA LYS A 90 27.96 4.50 -20.21
C LYS A 90 27.15 5.79 -20.18
N GLU A 91 25.99 5.72 -19.52
CA GLU A 91 25.01 6.80 -19.54
C GLU A 91 25.39 8.03 -18.72
N GLN A 92 26.32 7.88 -17.74
CA GLN A 92 26.85 8.99 -16.93
C GLN A 92 25.75 9.91 -16.35
N ALA A 93 24.70 9.30 -15.78
CA ALA A 93 23.53 10.02 -15.32
C ALA A 93 23.79 10.90 -14.08
N ASP A 94 23.10 12.04 -13.97
CA ASP A 94 23.06 12.86 -12.76
C ASP A 94 22.36 12.13 -11.60
N MET A 95 21.32 11.34 -11.92
CA MET A 95 20.63 10.49 -10.94
C MET A 95 20.35 9.11 -11.49
N VAL A 96 20.50 8.11 -10.61
CA VAL A 96 20.07 6.73 -10.83
C VAL A 96 19.00 6.40 -9.80
N TYR A 97 17.77 6.13 -10.27
CA TYR A 97 16.61 5.74 -9.47
C TYR A 97 16.33 4.25 -9.68
N MET A 98 16.56 3.43 -8.64
CA MET A 98 16.44 1.97 -8.74
C MET A 98 15.27 1.44 -7.92
N ILE A 99 14.37 0.72 -8.57
CA ILE A 99 13.22 0.07 -7.91
C ILE A 99 13.58 -1.34 -7.48
N LEU A 100 13.43 -1.62 -6.19
CA LEU A 100 13.72 -2.90 -5.56
C LEU A 100 12.43 -3.66 -5.18
N PRO A 101 12.43 -4.98 -5.19
CA PRO A 101 13.51 -5.87 -5.52
C PRO A 101 13.77 -5.94 -7.05
N ALA A 102 14.92 -6.37 -7.56
CA ALA A 102 15.84 -7.40 -7.06
C ALA A 102 16.92 -6.82 -6.12
N ASN A 103 17.25 -7.54 -5.05
CA ASN A 103 18.28 -7.11 -4.09
C ASN A 103 19.67 -6.94 -4.73
N SER A 104 19.96 -7.62 -5.82
CA SER A 104 21.20 -7.46 -6.62
C SER A 104 21.35 -6.06 -7.21
N LEU A 105 20.25 -5.32 -7.39
CA LEU A 105 20.29 -3.91 -7.84
C LEU A 105 20.91 -3.00 -6.77
N ALA A 106 20.68 -3.28 -5.48
CA ALA A 106 21.33 -2.51 -4.41
C ALA A 106 22.86 -2.60 -4.50
N ALA A 107 23.40 -3.81 -4.74
CA ALA A 107 24.81 -4.00 -4.93
C ALA A 107 25.35 -3.33 -6.22
N ALA A 108 24.58 -3.34 -7.31
CA ALA A 108 24.95 -2.64 -8.55
C ALA A 108 24.97 -1.11 -8.32
N GLY A 109 23.96 -0.57 -7.65
CA GLY A 109 23.88 0.86 -7.31
C GLY A 109 25.04 1.32 -6.43
N ASP A 110 25.43 0.54 -5.41
CA ASP A 110 26.60 0.83 -4.58
C ASP A 110 27.88 0.90 -5.41
N ARG A 111 28.10 -0.05 -6.36
CA ARG A 111 29.26 -0.01 -7.26
C ARG A 111 29.25 1.20 -8.19
N ILE A 112 28.09 1.55 -8.74
CA ILE A 112 27.92 2.78 -9.53
C ILE A 112 28.24 4.01 -8.70
N LYS A 113 27.72 4.13 -7.49
CA LYS A 113 27.99 5.27 -6.59
C LYS A 113 29.48 5.43 -6.28
N ARG A 114 30.20 4.32 -6.08
CA ARG A 114 31.66 4.36 -5.86
C ARG A 114 32.45 4.79 -7.09
N LYS A 115 32.00 4.40 -8.30
CA LYS A 115 32.63 4.81 -9.56
C LYS A 115 32.30 6.25 -9.95
N MET A 116 31.05 6.64 -9.68
CA MET A 116 30.47 7.91 -10.10
C MET A 116 29.92 8.64 -8.87
N ASN A 117 30.80 9.14 -8.02
CA ASN A 117 30.47 9.70 -6.70
C ASN A 117 29.50 10.90 -6.74
N ARG A 118 29.46 11.63 -7.87
CA ARG A 118 28.56 12.78 -8.08
C ARG A 118 27.13 12.36 -8.46
N THR A 119 26.94 11.16 -8.97
CA THR A 119 25.61 10.65 -9.31
C THR A 119 24.77 10.48 -8.05
N VAL A 120 23.58 11.05 -8.04
CA VAL A 120 22.59 10.83 -6.98
C VAL A 120 22.04 9.41 -7.11
N LEU A 121 22.07 8.64 -6.03
CA LEU A 121 21.55 7.27 -5.99
C LEU A 121 20.33 7.19 -5.10
N VAL A 122 19.19 6.80 -5.67
CA VAL A 122 17.93 6.57 -4.97
C VAL A 122 17.54 5.10 -5.09
N PHE A 123 17.22 4.46 -3.97
CA PHE A 123 16.55 3.15 -3.95
C PHE A 123 15.09 3.32 -3.56
N ASP A 124 14.17 2.72 -4.33
CA ASP A 124 12.73 2.68 -4.04
C ASP A 124 12.32 1.22 -3.78
N ILE A 125 12.05 0.89 -2.50
CA ILE A 125 11.78 -0.48 -2.04
C ILE A 125 10.26 -0.69 -1.98
N LEU A 126 9.73 -1.34 -3.01
CA LEU A 126 8.30 -1.64 -3.13
C LEU A 126 7.91 -2.98 -2.51
N ASP A 127 8.87 -3.89 -2.35
CA ASP A 127 8.63 -5.18 -1.69
C ASP A 127 9.87 -5.60 -0.90
N LEU A 128 9.68 -6.12 0.28
CA LEU A 128 10.77 -6.40 1.21
C LEU A 128 11.17 -7.88 1.15
N TRP A 129 12.02 -8.22 0.18
CA TRP A 129 12.55 -9.58 0.06
C TRP A 129 13.86 -9.76 0.83
N PRO A 130 14.02 -10.91 1.53
CA PRO A 130 13.12 -12.09 1.59
C PRO A 130 12.00 -12.04 2.63
N GLU A 131 11.84 -10.94 3.37
CA GLU A 131 10.97 -10.85 4.53
C GLU A 131 9.48 -11.07 4.19
N SER A 132 9.02 -10.59 3.02
CA SER A 132 7.63 -10.74 2.55
C SER A 132 7.31 -12.14 2.00
N LEU A 133 8.31 -12.99 1.76
CA LEU A 133 8.07 -14.34 1.20
C LEU A 133 7.45 -15.33 2.19
N GLY A 134 7.19 -14.90 3.43
CA GLY A 134 6.50 -15.68 4.46
C GLY A 134 7.43 -16.64 5.21
N GLY A 135 6.97 -17.04 6.43
CA GLY A 135 7.64 -18.04 7.23
C GLY A 135 8.87 -17.54 7.99
N LYS A 136 8.68 -17.03 9.23
CA LYS A 136 9.77 -16.61 10.13
C LYS A 136 10.89 -17.65 10.25
N LYS A 137 10.60 -18.95 10.08
CA LYS A 137 11.60 -20.03 10.11
C LYS A 137 12.51 -20.00 8.90
N LEU A 138 11.98 -19.75 7.69
CA LEU A 138 12.77 -19.65 6.46
C LEU A 138 13.73 -18.48 6.49
N GLN A 139 13.34 -17.34 7.04
CA GLN A 139 14.15 -16.15 7.14
C GLN A 139 15.42 -16.33 8.02
N LYS A 140 15.42 -17.34 8.93
CA LYS A 140 16.58 -17.71 9.74
C LYS A 140 17.61 -18.57 9.00
N LEU A 141 17.25 -19.13 7.86
CA LEU A 141 18.17 -19.95 7.06
C LEU A 141 19.24 -19.10 6.39
N TRP A 142 20.45 -19.63 6.34
CA TRP A 142 21.63 -18.95 5.78
C TRP A 142 21.40 -18.35 4.37
N PRO A 143 20.77 -19.03 3.39
CA PRO A 143 20.56 -18.44 2.06
C PRO A 143 19.69 -17.19 2.10
N PHE A 144 18.65 -17.15 2.95
CA PHE A 144 17.78 -15.99 3.10
C PHE A 144 18.49 -14.82 3.81
N GLN A 145 19.37 -15.13 4.76
CA GLN A 145 20.20 -14.09 5.39
C GLN A 145 21.20 -13.50 4.41
N CYS A 146 21.85 -14.29 3.56
CA CYS A 146 22.72 -13.79 2.50
C CYS A 146 21.93 -12.93 1.51
N TRP A 147 20.72 -13.33 1.15
CA TRP A 147 19.87 -12.58 0.25
C TRP A 147 19.42 -11.23 0.85
N ARG A 148 19.14 -11.19 2.15
CA ARG A 148 18.89 -9.94 2.87
C ARG A 148 20.11 -9.04 2.89
N ARG A 149 21.28 -9.57 3.25
CA ARG A 149 22.54 -8.82 3.29
C ARG A 149 22.89 -8.22 1.93
N LEU A 150 22.59 -8.92 0.84
CA LEU A 150 22.79 -8.40 -0.52
C LEU A 150 22.02 -7.09 -0.78
N ARG A 151 20.96 -6.80 -0.02
CA ARG A 151 20.28 -5.51 0.00
C ARG A 151 20.89 -4.58 1.05
N ASP A 152 20.85 -5.00 2.30
CA ASP A 152 21.09 -4.15 3.47
C ASP A 152 22.51 -3.61 3.55
N ASP A 153 23.52 -4.38 3.15
CA ASP A 153 24.92 -3.96 3.18
C ASP A 153 25.21 -2.84 2.15
N HIS A 154 24.37 -2.70 1.13
CA HIS A 154 24.53 -1.73 0.05
C HIS A 154 23.60 -0.51 0.14
N LEU A 155 22.56 -0.54 0.97
CA LEU A 155 21.62 0.60 1.10
C LEU A 155 22.29 1.87 1.63
N LYS A 156 23.35 1.75 2.41
CA LYS A 156 24.12 2.88 2.96
C LYS A 156 24.77 3.77 1.89
N ALA A 157 24.97 3.25 0.67
CA ALA A 157 25.52 4.01 -0.44
C ALA A 157 24.52 5.00 -1.05
N ALA A 158 23.23 4.82 -0.79
CA ALA A 158 22.19 5.69 -1.32
C ALA A 158 22.23 7.08 -0.70
N ASP A 159 21.88 8.06 -1.49
CA ASP A 159 21.55 9.41 -1.03
C ASP A 159 20.15 9.44 -0.42
N LEU A 160 19.22 8.60 -0.94
CA LEU A 160 17.88 8.41 -0.39
C LEU A 160 17.41 6.96 -0.58
N VAL A 161 16.72 6.42 0.44
CA VAL A 161 16.02 5.14 0.38
C VAL A 161 14.53 5.42 0.60
N ILE A 162 13.72 5.14 -0.41
CA ILE A 162 12.27 5.21 -0.35
C ILE A 162 11.73 3.84 0.02
N THR A 163 10.69 3.79 0.83
CA THR A 163 9.95 2.57 1.15
C THR A 163 8.46 2.77 0.90
N GLU A 164 7.76 1.69 0.56
CA GLU A 164 6.31 1.73 0.33
C GLU A 164 5.53 2.07 1.62
N CYS A 165 6.10 1.81 2.79
CA CYS A 165 5.48 2.12 4.08
C CYS A 165 6.55 2.29 5.19
N HIS A 166 6.19 2.95 6.30
CA HIS A 166 7.06 3.11 7.47
C HIS A 166 7.46 1.77 8.10
N TYR A 167 6.58 0.77 8.01
CA TYR A 167 6.85 -0.55 8.56
C TYR A 167 8.12 -1.17 7.95
N PHE A 168 8.35 -0.98 6.65
CA PHE A 168 9.53 -1.51 5.97
C PHE A 168 10.84 -0.90 6.48
N GLN A 169 10.82 0.35 6.93
CA GLN A 169 12.00 1.01 7.49
C GLN A 169 12.56 0.30 8.73
N LYS A 170 11.72 -0.46 9.45
CA LYS A 170 12.16 -1.25 10.62
C LYS A 170 13.04 -2.46 10.27
N PHE A 171 13.06 -2.87 8.99
CA PHE A 171 13.75 -4.08 8.52
C PHE A 171 14.95 -3.78 7.62
N ILE A 172 15.20 -2.53 7.28
CA ILE A 172 16.30 -2.12 6.41
C ILE A 172 17.40 -1.44 7.20
N ASN A 173 18.64 -1.57 6.71
CA ASN A 173 19.80 -0.90 7.29
C ASN A 173 20.08 0.43 6.57
N ALA A 174 19.20 1.40 6.77
CA ALA A 174 19.34 2.76 6.26
C ALA A 174 19.19 3.79 7.40
N LYS A 175 19.90 4.90 7.31
CA LYS A 175 19.77 5.99 8.29
C LYS A 175 18.43 6.71 8.10
N GLN A 176 17.75 7.02 9.19
CA GLN A 176 16.41 7.60 9.16
C GLN A 176 16.34 8.92 8.37
N GLU A 177 17.35 9.78 8.49
CA GLU A 177 17.44 11.05 7.75
C GLU A 177 17.53 10.85 6.22
N LYS A 178 18.01 9.68 5.78
CA LYS A 178 18.09 9.27 4.38
C LYS A 178 16.92 8.37 3.95
N THR A 179 15.84 8.32 4.69
CA THR A 179 14.66 7.53 4.30
C THR A 179 13.46 8.43 4.05
N ALA A 180 12.58 7.97 3.16
CA ALA A 180 11.27 8.56 2.92
C ALA A 180 10.23 7.44 2.74
N VAL A 181 8.96 7.76 2.94
CA VAL A 181 7.85 6.86 2.61
C VAL A 181 7.07 7.46 1.47
N VAL A 182 6.88 6.68 0.42
CA VAL A 182 6.00 7.02 -0.70
C VAL A 182 5.03 5.86 -0.89
N TYR A 183 3.86 5.99 -0.32
CA TYR A 183 2.80 5.00 -0.47
C TYR A 183 2.47 4.79 -1.96
N TRP A 184 1.98 3.59 -2.29
CA TRP A 184 1.49 3.35 -3.63
C TRP A 184 0.27 4.23 -3.88
N PRO A 185 0.34 5.18 -4.83
CA PRO A 185 -0.78 6.08 -5.05
C PRO A 185 -1.95 5.35 -5.70
N LYS A 186 -3.15 5.81 -5.37
CA LYS A 186 -4.37 5.36 -6.00
C LYS A 186 -5.14 6.55 -6.56
N GLU A 187 -5.70 6.37 -7.75
CA GLU A 187 -6.55 7.38 -8.36
C GLU A 187 -7.85 7.56 -7.56
N VAL A 188 -8.30 8.79 -7.47
CA VAL A 188 -9.61 9.09 -6.89
C VAL A 188 -10.67 8.58 -7.88
N PRO A 189 -11.63 7.72 -7.46
CA PRO A 189 -12.64 7.20 -8.36
C PRO A 189 -13.47 8.32 -9.00
N GLU A 190 -13.85 8.13 -10.27
CA GLU A 190 -14.70 9.08 -10.97
C GLU A 190 -16.03 9.28 -10.23
N GLY A 191 -16.45 10.52 -10.06
CA GLY A 191 -17.67 10.85 -9.31
C GLY A 191 -17.59 10.68 -7.79
N TRP A 192 -16.43 10.27 -7.26
CA TRP A 192 -16.24 10.17 -5.81
C TRP A 192 -16.38 11.54 -5.13
N LYS A 193 -17.08 11.56 -4.00
CA LYS A 193 -17.27 12.76 -3.17
C LYS A 193 -17.00 12.42 -1.72
N MET A 194 -16.29 13.29 -1.03
CA MET A 194 -16.07 13.16 0.40
C MET A 194 -17.39 13.43 1.16
N GLU A 195 -17.74 12.53 2.06
CA GLU A 195 -18.90 12.71 2.94
C GLU A 195 -18.57 13.71 4.06
N ILE A 196 -18.88 14.99 3.88
CA ILE A 196 -18.61 16.02 4.90
C ILE A 196 -19.69 15.96 5.98
N PRO A 197 -19.35 15.78 7.27
CA PRO A 197 -20.31 15.85 8.36
C PRO A 197 -20.93 17.25 8.48
N GLU A 198 -22.21 17.34 8.77
CA GLU A 198 -22.96 18.60 8.88
C GLU A 198 -22.29 19.63 9.83
N ASN A 199 -21.59 19.17 10.87
CA ASN A 199 -20.89 19.99 11.85
C ASN A 199 -19.53 20.53 11.37
N LYS A 200 -19.11 20.25 10.15
CA LYS A 200 -17.83 20.68 9.54
C LYS A 200 -17.99 21.38 8.19
N ALA A 201 -19.20 21.84 7.87
CA ALA A 201 -19.41 22.69 6.70
C ALA A 201 -18.57 23.99 6.83
N PRO A 202 -17.90 24.47 5.76
CA PRO A 202 -17.06 25.65 5.84
C PRO A 202 -17.90 26.88 6.21
N GLU A 203 -17.41 27.68 7.15
CA GLU A 203 -18.04 28.91 7.70
C GLU A 203 -18.25 30.06 6.69
N ASN A 204 -18.25 29.82 5.41
CA ASN A 204 -18.35 30.85 4.37
C ASN A 204 -19.71 30.85 3.65
N GLN A 205 -20.81 30.76 4.40
CA GLN A 205 -22.11 31.28 3.97
C GLN A 205 -22.83 31.80 5.21
N VAL A 206 -22.77 33.14 5.42
CA VAL A 206 -23.54 33.81 6.41
C VAL A 206 -25.01 33.79 5.99
N PRO A 207 -25.91 33.06 6.65
CA PRO A 207 -27.34 33.27 6.46
C PRO A 207 -27.74 34.50 7.28
N VAL A 208 -28.37 35.41 6.59
CA VAL A 208 -29.07 36.55 7.23
C VAL A 208 -30.12 35.95 8.16
N LEU A 209 -30.00 36.23 9.46
CA LEU A 209 -30.99 35.86 10.47
C LEU A 209 -32.28 36.66 10.27
N GLU A 210 -33.32 36.02 9.90
CA GLU A 210 -34.66 36.49 10.23
C GLU A 210 -35.08 35.89 11.58
N SER A 211 -35.34 36.77 12.50
CA SER A 211 -35.77 36.49 13.89
C SER A 211 -37.16 35.84 13.91
N GLN A 212 -37.25 34.58 14.42
CA GLN A 212 -38.46 34.06 14.99
C GLN A 212 -38.22 33.46 16.37
N THR A 213 -39.07 33.86 17.28
CA THR A 213 -39.10 33.71 18.71
C THR A 213 -39.18 32.27 19.22
N ALA A 214 -38.59 32.09 20.38
CA ALA A 214 -38.47 30.89 21.20
C ALA A 214 -39.77 30.10 21.44
N SER A 215 -39.66 28.79 21.47
CA SER A 215 -40.37 27.95 22.41
C SER A 215 -39.44 26.84 22.91
N GLU A 216 -39.29 26.84 24.23
CA GLU A 216 -38.52 25.89 25.03
C GLU A 216 -39.16 24.47 25.00
N ASN A 217 -38.28 23.49 25.28
CA ASN A 217 -38.56 22.13 25.67
C ASN A 217 -38.86 21.10 24.54
N ALA A 218 -37.79 20.50 24.06
CA ALA A 218 -37.83 19.09 23.71
C ALA A 218 -36.49 18.44 24.11
N ASP A 219 -36.52 17.63 25.15
CA ASP A 219 -35.45 16.66 25.47
C ASP A 219 -35.22 15.77 24.24
N ILE A 220 -34.23 16.08 23.44
CA ILE A 220 -33.79 15.22 22.34
C ILE A 220 -32.89 14.17 22.98
N ASN A 221 -33.54 13.14 23.55
CA ASN A 221 -32.93 11.85 23.79
C ASN A 221 -32.72 11.18 22.43
N VAL A 222 -31.64 11.55 21.72
CA VAL A 222 -31.23 10.83 20.50
C VAL A 222 -30.71 9.46 20.97
N GLY A 223 -31.62 8.55 21.13
CA GLY A 223 -31.33 7.15 21.32
C GLY A 223 -30.59 6.64 20.09
N VAL A 224 -29.27 6.53 20.19
CA VAL A 224 -28.45 5.87 19.17
C VAL A 224 -28.85 4.41 19.16
N SER A 225 -29.76 4.04 18.25
CA SER A 225 -30.21 2.65 18.12
C SER A 225 -29.08 1.83 17.50
N THR A 226 -28.75 0.71 18.17
CA THR A 226 -27.88 -0.31 17.58
C THR A 226 -28.44 -0.71 16.21
N PRO A 227 -27.64 -0.72 15.14
CA PRO A 227 -28.13 -1.18 13.84
C PRO A 227 -28.64 -2.62 13.96
N ALA A 228 -29.75 -2.92 13.31
CA ALA A 228 -30.37 -4.26 13.37
C ALA A 228 -29.44 -5.37 12.89
N VAL A 229 -28.51 -5.05 11.98
CA VAL A 229 -27.45 -5.93 11.45
C VAL A 229 -26.21 -5.09 11.20
N ILE A 230 -25.03 -5.58 11.60
CA ILE A 230 -23.74 -4.95 11.23
C ILE A 230 -23.22 -5.59 9.95
N HIS A 231 -23.06 -4.78 8.91
CA HIS A 231 -22.52 -5.20 7.64
C HIS A 231 -21.02 -4.93 7.56
N PHE A 232 -20.26 -5.97 7.20
CA PHE A 232 -18.82 -5.94 7.00
C PHE A 232 -18.47 -6.10 5.53
N ALA A 233 -17.42 -5.44 5.06
CA ALA A 233 -16.81 -5.66 3.76
C ALA A 233 -15.49 -6.43 3.88
N TYR A 234 -15.29 -7.43 3.04
CA TYR A 234 -13.98 -8.00 2.73
C TYR A 234 -13.65 -7.68 1.27
N LEU A 235 -12.45 -7.15 1.01
CA LEU A 235 -11.96 -6.87 -0.33
C LEU A 235 -10.64 -7.59 -0.61
N GLY A 236 -10.52 -8.18 -1.81
CA GLY A 236 -9.28 -8.67 -2.38
C GLY A 236 -9.20 -10.17 -2.56
N SER A 237 -8.03 -10.66 -3.00
CA SER A 237 -7.82 -12.08 -3.27
C SER A 237 -7.97 -12.93 -2.02
N ILE A 238 -8.69 -14.05 -2.13
CA ILE A 238 -8.88 -15.03 -1.06
C ILE A 238 -7.82 -16.12 -1.21
N ASN A 239 -6.58 -15.79 -0.85
CA ASN A 239 -5.41 -16.63 -1.01
C ASN A 239 -4.84 -17.12 0.33
N ASN A 240 -3.70 -17.80 0.29
CA ASN A 240 -3.08 -18.43 1.47
C ASN A 240 -2.57 -17.47 2.54
N ILE A 241 -2.44 -16.16 2.27
CA ILE A 241 -1.97 -15.18 3.26
C ILE A 241 -3.10 -14.58 4.11
N ILE A 242 -4.36 -14.78 3.71
CA ILE A 242 -5.51 -14.23 4.43
C ILE A 242 -5.80 -15.04 5.68
N ASP A 243 -6.10 -14.36 6.78
CA ASP A 243 -6.46 -14.97 8.07
C ASP A 243 -7.97 -15.29 8.11
N ILE A 244 -8.38 -16.29 7.31
CA ILE A 244 -9.78 -16.73 7.24
C ILE A 244 -10.29 -17.15 8.62
N ASP A 245 -9.47 -17.87 9.41
CA ASP A 245 -9.86 -18.32 10.74
C ASP A 245 -10.08 -17.14 11.70
N GLY A 246 -9.19 -16.15 11.67
CA GLY A 246 -9.33 -14.93 12.44
C GLY A 246 -10.59 -14.13 12.07
N ILE A 247 -10.89 -14.02 10.78
CA ILE A 247 -12.10 -13.34 10.27
C ILE A 247 -13.36 -14.07 10.77
N VAL A 248 -13.44 -15.37 10.56
CA VAL A 248 -14.62 -16.18 10.95
C VAL A 248 -14.82 -16.15 12.45
N ASN A 249 -13.74 -16.32 13.25
CA ASN A 249 -13.80 -16.25 14.71
C ASN A 249 -14.29 -14.89 15.20
N PHE A 250 -13.78 -13.80 14.64
CA PHE A 250 -14.22 -12.45 14.99
C PHE A 250 -15.70 -12.22 14.68
N LEU A 251 -16.15 -12.63 13.50
CA LEU A 251 -17.55 -12.50 13.09
C LEU A 251 -18.48 -13.41 13.93
N GLU A 252 -18.06 -14.62 14.29
CA GLU A 252 -18.81 -15.51 15.18
C GLU A 252 -19.02 -14.88 16.57
N ILE A 253 -17.94 -14.34 17.17
CA ILE A 253 -18.00 -13.69 18.47
C ILE A 253 -18.90 -12.45 18.41
N THR A 254 -18.75 -11.62 17.40
CA THR A 254 -19.59 -10.42 17.19
C THR A 254 -21.05 -10.83 16.97
N GLY A 255 -21.27 -11.88 16.17
CA GLY A 255 -22.61 -12.41 15.86
C GLY A 255 -23.40 -12.95 17.06
N LYS A 256 -22.73 -13.31 18.15
CA LYS A 256 -23.37 -13.68 19.42
C LYS A 256 -23.95 -12.46 20.17
N MET A 257 -23.50 -11.26 19.85
CA MET A 257 -23.93 -10.01 20.50
C MET A 257 -24.88 -9.20 19.63
N THR A 258 -24.70 -9.23 18.30
CA THR A 258 -25.56 -8.53 17.32
C THR A 258 -25.49 -9.24 15.96
N PRO A 259 -26.58 -9.30 15.19
CA PRO A 259 -26.53 -9.89 13.85
C PRO A 259 -25.47 -9.28 12.96
N VAL A 260 -24.73 -10.13 12.23
CA VAL A 260 -23.66 -9.72 11.31
C VAL A 260 -23.93 -10.23 9.89
N PHE A 261 -23.46 -9.49 8.91
CA PHE A 261 -23.48 -9.87 7.49
C PHE A 261 -22.14 -9.51 6.84
N LEU A 262 -21.59 -10.42 6.03
CA LEU A 262 -20.32 -10.21 5.35
C LEU A 262 -20.52 -10.09 3.84
N HIS A 263 -20.08 -8.95 3.26
CA HIS A 263 -19.96 -8.75 1.82
C HIS A 263 -18.54 -9.06 1.37
N VAL A 264 -18.35 -10.05 0.50
CA VAL A 264 -17.06 -10.51 0.02
C VAL A 264 -16.86 -10.10 -1.43
N VAL A 265 -16.02 -9.09 -1.64
CA VAL A 265 -15.60 -8.60 -2.96
C VAL A 265 -14.21 -9.15 -3.26
N GLY A 266 -14.16 -10.21 -4.04
CA GLY A 266 -12.93 -10.89 -4.38
C GLY A 266 -13.12 -12.37 -4.68
N ASP A 267 -12.03 -12.99 -5.16
CA ASP A 267 -12.00 -14.40 -5.47
C ASP A 267 -10.60 -14.97 -5.17
N GLY A 268 -10.44 -16.29 -5.23
CA GLY A 268 -9.15 -16.94 -5.05
C GLY A 268 -9.27 -18.40 -4.66
N GLU A 269 -8.12 -19.06 -4.54
CA GLU A 269 -7.98 -20.48 -4.30
C GLU A 269 -8.66 -20.98 -3.01
N ASN A 270 -8.83 -20.10 -2.01
CA ASN A 270 -9.44 -20.44 -0.73
C ASN A 270 -10.90 -19.96 -0.58
N ARG A 271 -11.55 -19.53 -1.68
CA ARG A 271 -12.94 -19.08 -1.65
C ARG A 271 -13.87 -20.16 -1.05
N GLY A 272 -13.81 -21.40 -1.56
CA GLY A 272 -14.66 -22.49 -1.06
C GLY A 272 -14.45 -22.76 0.44
N LEU A 273 -13.19 -22.74 0.91
CA LEU A 273 -12.88 -22.89 2.33
C LEU A 273 -13.49 -21.75 3.17
N PHE A 274 -13.47 -20.51 2.65
CA PHE A 274 -14.03 -19.36 3.35
C PHE A 274 -15.55 -19.45 3.45
N GLU A 275 -16.22 -19.81 2.34
CA GLU A 275 -17.68 -20.05 2.30
C GLU A 275 -18.11 -21.14 3.29
N GLU A 276 -17.41 -22.29 3.28
CA GLU A 276 -17.68 -23.41 4.19
C GLU A 276 -17.55 -23.00 5.65
N LYS A 277 -16.48 -22.30 6.01
CA LYS A 277 -16.25 -21.85 7.40
C LYS A 277 -17.29 -20.85 7.87
N LEU A 278 -17.69 -19.88 7.05
CA LEU A 278 -18.77 -18.94 7.38
C LEU A 278 -20.10 -19.68 7.60
N LYS A 279 -20.44 -20.59 6.69
CA LYS A 279 -21.66 -21.40 6.78
C LYS A 279 -21.69 -22.27 8.03
N SER A 280 -20.56 -22.92 8.38
CA SER A 280 -20.46 -23.79 9.57
C SER A 280 -20.69 -23.02 10.89
N LYS A 281 -20.47 -21.70 10.87
CA LYS A 281 -20.69 -20.80 12.03
C LYS A 281 -22.01 -20.01 11.93
N GLY A 282 -22.85 -20.31 10.95
CA GLY A 282 -24.13 -19.61 10.75
C GLY A 282 -23.99 -18.14 10.35
N ILE A 283 -22.83 -17.72 9.86
CA ILE A 283 -22.56 -16.34 9.44
C ILE A 283 -23.11 -16.13 8.02
N LYS A 284 -24.02 -15.16 7.87
CA LYS A 284 -24.56 -14.79 6.54
C LYS A 284 -23.52 -14.01 5.75
N ALA A 285 -23.30 -14.41 4.50
CA ALA A 285 -22.37 -13.74 3.60
C ALA A 285 -22.85 -13.77 2.15
N GLU A 286 -22.44 -12.77 1.38
CA GLU A 286 -22.64 -12.68 -0.07
C GLU A 286 -21.29 -12.52 -0.76
N PHE A 287 -21.03 -13.34 -1.79
CA PHE A 287 -19.78 -13.37 -2.55
C PHE A 287 -20.01 -12.82 -3.96
N TYR A 288 -19.47 -11.65 -4.24
CA TYR A 288 -19.64 -10.95 -5.51
C TYR A 288 -18.60 -11.35 -6.57
N GLY A 289 -17.59 -12.17 -6.20
CA GLY A 289 -16.45 -12.44 -7.08
C GLY A 289 -15.52 -11.25 -7.22
N ALA A 290 -14.67 -11.28 -8.26
CA ALA A 290 -13.77 -10.16 -8.56
C ALA A 290 -14.55 -9.01 -9.19
N VAL A 291 -14.63 -7.88 -8.49
CA VAL A 291 -15.28 -6.66 -8.96
C VAL A 291 -14.21 -5.60 -9.22
N TYR A 292 -14.10 -5.16 -10.47
CA TYR A 292 -13.13 -4.15 -10.91
C TYR A 292 -13.79 -2.77 -11.09
N GLU A 293 -15.10 -2.73 -11.30
CA GLU A 293 -15.85 -1.50 -11.51
C GLU A 293 -16.00 -0.74 -10.19
N GLU A 294 -15.48 0.50 -10.16
CA GLU A 294 -15.48 1.32 -8.94
C GLU A 294 -16.91 1.66 -8.47
N ALA A 295 -17.84 1.90 -9.40
CA ALA A 295 -19.24 2.18 -9.06
C ALA A 295 -19.91 1.00 -8.32
N VAL A 296 -19.65 -0.23 -8.77
CA VAL A 296 -20.19 -1.45 -8.13
C VAL A 296 -19.58 -1.66 -6.75
N LYS A 297 -18.26 -1.42 -6.59
CA LYS A 297 -17.61 -1.46 -5.28
C LYS A 297 -18.19 -0.41 -4.33
N ALA A 298 -18.38 0.81 -4.82
CA ALA A 298 -18.96 1.89 -4.03
C ALA A 298 -20.36 1.54 -3.54
N GLU A 299 -21.22 0.96 -4.39
CA GLU A 299 -22.54 0.51 -4.02
C GLU A 299 -22.51 -0.56 -2.92
N ILE A 300 -21.65 -1.59 -3.07
CA ILE A 300 -21.50 -2.64 -2.05
C ILE A 300 -21.01 -2.03 -0.72
N PHE A 301 -19.98 -1.18 -0.78
CA PHE A 301 -19.38 -0.58 0.42
C PHE A 301 -20.30 0.44 1.11
N SER A 302 -21.20 1.09 0.37
CA SER A 302 -22.20 1.99 0.97
C SER A 302 -23.13 1.28 1.98
N ARG A 303 -23.33 -0.03 1.81
CA ARG A 303 -24.10 -0.89 2.71
C ARG A 303 -23.32 -1.35 3.93
N CYS A 304 -21.96 -1.20 3.90
CA CYS A 304 -21.07 -1.72 4.93
C CYS A 304 -20.72 -0.66 5.97
N MET A 305 -20.59 -1.08 7.22
CA MET A 305 -20.16 -0.23 8.31
C MET A 305 -18.65 -0.35 8.58
N PHE A 306 -18.07 -1.53 8.34
CA PHE A 306 -16.66 -1.81 8.62
C PHE A 306 -16.01 -2.59 7.48
N GLY A 307 -14.70 -2.33 7.25
CA GLY A 307 -13.86 -3.09 6.34
C GLY A 307 -12.92 -4.05 7.08
N ILE A 308 -12.87 -5.32 6.67
CA ILE A 308 -12.01 -6.34 7.29
C ILE A 308 -10.66 -6.39 6.58
N ASN A 309 -9.59 -6.14 7.34
CA ASN A 309 -8.21 -6.15 6.88
C ASN A 309 -7.36 -7.07 7.74
N MET A 310 -7.47 -8.39 7.49
CA MET A 310 -6.78 -9.40 8.28
C MET A 310 -5.93 -10.32 7.42
N MET A 311 -4.71 -10.57 7.89
CA MET A 311 -3.75 -11.51 7.29
C MET A 311 -3.16 -12.44 8.35
N LYS A 312 -2.68 -13.61 7.92
CA LYS A 312 -2.03 -14.58 8.80
C LYS A 312 -0.81 -13.98 9.48
N PRO A 313 -0.52 -14.40 10.71
CA PRO A 313 0.70 -13.97 11.42
C PRO A 313 1.96 -14.29 10.62
N GLY A 314 2.89 -13.34 10.57
CA GLY A 314 4.19 -13.52 9.91
C GLY A 314 4.25 -13.05 8.46
N VAL A 315 3.15 -12.54 7.90
CA VAL A 315 3.18 -11.80 6.64
C VAL A 315 3.79 -10.43 6.90
N CYS A 316 4.85 -10.07 6.16
CA CYS A 316 5.54 -8.78 6.29
C CYS A 316 4.87 -7.76 5.37
N VAL A 317 3.84 -7.12 5.88
CA VAL A 317 3.08 -6.06 5.19
C VAL A 317 2.72 -4.99 6.21
N GLY A 318 2.97 -3.73 5.91
CA GLY A 318 2.60 -2.61 6.79
C GLY A 318 1.32 -1.90 6.36
N LEU A 319 1.05 -1.91 5.05
CA LEU A 319 -0.14 -1.36 4.41
C LEU A 319 -0.58 -2.29 3.27
N THR A 320 -1.87 -2.44 3.05
CA THR A 320 -2.40 -3.25 1.94
C THR A 320 -3.17 -2.37 0.95
N MET A 321 -3.22 -2.77 -0.32
CA MET A 321 -4.01 -2.04 -1.32
C MET A 321 -5.49 -1.94 -0.92
N LYS A 322 -6.05 -3.01 -0.33
CA LYS A 322 -7.43 -2.97 0.20
C LYS A 322 -7.63 -2.00 1.37
N SER A 323 -6.58 -1.75 2.18
CA SER A 323 -6.67 -0.70 3.21
C SER A 323 -6.89 0.66 2.55
N ILE A 324 -6.17 0.95 1.46
CA ILE A 324 -6.30 2.21 0.71
C ILE A 324 -7.73 2.35 0.16
N ASP A 325 -8.32 1.26 -0.36
CA ASP A 325 -9.74 1.27 -0.77
C ASP A 325 -10.65 1.60 0.41
N TYR A 326 -10.45 0.97 1.56
CA TYR A 326 -11.26 1.26 2.75
C TYR A 326 -11.10 2.70 3.23
N PHE A 327 -9.92 3.29 3.14
CA PHE A 327 -9.73 4.71 3.39
C PHE A 327 -10.51 5.58 2.39
N CYS A 328 -10.43 5.26 1.09
CA CYS A 328 -11.14 5.96 0.03
C CYS A 328 -12.66 5.97 0.26
N TYR A 329 -13.24 4.83 0.58
CA TYR A 329 -14.69 4.69 0.82
C TYR A 329 -15.11 4.97 2.26
N GLY A 330 -14.19 5.35 3.12
CA GLY A 330 -14.48 5.70 4.51
C GLY A 330 -15.01 4.52 5.34
N LEU A 331 -14.50 3.30 5.14
CA LEU A 331 -14.90 2.12 5.92
C LEU A 331 -13.97 1.93 7.12
N PRO A 332 -14.43 2.20 8.37
CA PRO A 332 -13.68 1.94 9.57
C PRO A 332 -13.12 0.52 9.60
N LEU A 333 -11.87 0.35 10.04
CA LEU A 333 -11.14 -0.90 9.86
C LEU A 333 -11.32 -1.87 11.04
N VAL A 334 -11.50 -3.15 10.73
CA VAL A 334 -11.17 -4.27 11.62
C VAL A 334 -9.85 -4.84 11.12
N ASN A 335 -8.74 -4.51 11.79
CA ASN A 335 -7.40 -4.69 11.27
C ASN A 335 -6.52 -5.58 12.15
N ASN A 336 -5.74 -6.48 11.56
CA ASN A 336 -4.64 -7.15 12.24
C ASN A 336 -3.27 -6.96 11.54
N ILE A 337 -3.23 -6.11 10.51
CA ILE A 337 -2.00 -5.81 9.78
C ILE A 337 -1.10 -4.93 10.65
N PRO A 338 0.14 -5.33 10.92
CA PRO A 338 1.08 -4.53 11.70
C PRO A 338 1.56 -3.29 10.94
N GLY A 339 2.29 -2.43 11.64
CA GLY A 339 2.93 -1.26 11.03
C GLY A 339 1.96 -0.13 10.73
N ASP A 340 2.00 0.43 9.53
CA ASP A 340 1.31 1.68 9.17
C ASP A 340 -0.20 1.58 9.39
N THR A 341 -0.85 0.51 8.93
CA THR A 341 -2.29 0.35 9.14
C THR A 341 -2.65 0.25 10.63
N TRP A 342 -1.83 -0.48 11.41
CA TRP A 342 -2.04 -0.59 12.86
C TRP A 342 -1.92 0.75 13.58
N GLU A 343 -0.88 1.50 13.25
CA GLU A 343 -0.64 2.81 13.86
C GLU A 343 -1.72 3.83 13.47
N LEU A 344 -2.14 3.85 12.19
CA LEU A 344 -3.23 4.71 11.73
C LEU A 344 -4.55 4.39 12.45
N VAL A 345 -4.91 3.11 12.57
CA VAL A 345 -6.12 2.72 13.32
C VAL A 345 -6.06 3.20 14.77
N LYS A 346 -4.90 3.05 15.43
CA LYS A 346 -4.70 3.42 16.83
C LYS A 346 -4.69 4.93 17.03
N GLN A 347 -3.89 5.66 16.25
CA GLN A 347 -3.68 7.12 16.43
C GLN A 347 -4.90 7.91 16.00
N GLU A 348 -5.51 7.51 14.89
CA GLU A 348 -6.64 8.21 14.30
C GLU A 348 -8.00 7.71 14.78
N GLN A 349 -8.04 6.62 15.56
CA GLN A 349 -9.26 6.00 16.08
C GLN A 349 -10.29 5.68 14.99
N ILE A 350 -9.82 5.17 13.86
CA ILE A 350 -10.59 4.88 12.65
C ILE A 350 -11.02 3.41 12.53
N GLY A 351 -11.20 2.74 13.63
CA GLY A 351 -11.56 1.32 13.70
C GLY A 351 -10.98 0.64 14.91
N ILE A 352 -10.81 -0.66 14.83
CA ILE A 352 -10.20 -1.50 15.87
C ILE A 352 -9.02 -2.31 15.34
N ASN A 353 -8.03 -2.53 16.21
CA ASN A 353 -6.93 -3.46 15.93
C ASN A 353 -7.26 -4.81 16.59
N TYR A 354 -7.61 -5.80 15.75
CA TYR A 354 -7.96 -7.14 16.19
C TYR A 354 -6.75 -7.92 16.72
N ARG A 355 -6.93 -8.55 17.86
CA ARG A 355 -5.99 -9.47 18.49
C ARG A 355 -6.70 -10.78 18.82
N PRO A 356 -6.19 -11.93 18.35
CA PRO A 356 -6.83 -13.24 18.60
C PRO A 356 -6.97 -13.57 20.08
N ASP A 357 -6.00 -13.18 20.93
CA ASP A 357 -5.99 -13.37 22.38
C ASP A 357 -6.98 -12.46 23.13
N ALA A 358 -7.52 -11.46 22.47
CA ALA A 358 -8.49 -10.51 23.02
C ALA A 358 -9.74 -10.36 22.11
N ALA A 359 -10.10 -11.40 21.37
CA ALA A 359 -11.15 -11.34 20.34
C ALA A 359 -12.51 -10.85 20.88
N LEU A 360 -12.92 -11.29 22.08
CA LEU A 360 -14.15 -10.82 22.71
C LEU A 360 -14.10 -9.32 23.02
N LYS A 361 -12.99 -8.83 23.56
CA LYS A 361 -12.79 -7.41 23.85
C LYS A 361 -12.82 -6.58 22.55
N CYS A 362 -12.17 -7.07 21.51
CA CYS A 362 -12.19 -6.42 20.19
C CYS A 362 -13.62 -6.31 19.63
N ALA A 363 -14.44 -7.36 19.78
CA ALA A 363 -15.83 -7.32 19.35
C ALA A 363 -16.68 -6.35 20.19
N GLN A 364 -16.45 -6.26 21.49
CA GLN A 364 -17.10 -5.27 22.37
C GLN A 364 -16.69 -3.83 22.00
N GLU A 365 -15.41 -3.58 21.74
CA GLU A 365 -14.90 -2.28 21.26
C GLU A 365 -15.55 -1.88 19.92
N LEU A 366 -15.71 -2.85 18.99
CA LEU A 366 -16.39 -2.60 17.72
C LEU A 366 -17.86 -2.21 17.94
N LEU A 367 -18.58 -2.93 18.80
CA LEU A 367 -19.99 -2.62 19.09
C LEU A 367 -20.14 -1.25 19.73
N ALA A 368 -19.30 -0.92 20.70
CA ALA A 368 -19.26 0.41 21.29
C ALA A 368 -19.01 1.50 20.22
N LEU A 369 -18.11 1.24 19.26
CA LEU A 369 -17.86 2.14 18.15
C LEU A 369 -19.08 2.27 17.23
N ALA A 370 -19.74 1.15 16.88
CA ALA A 370 -20.94 1.14 16.05
C ALA A 370 -22.11 1.93 16.69
N GLN A 371 -22.20 1.91 18.02
CA GLN A 371 -23.23 2.58 18.81
C GLN A 371 -22.88 4.04 19.19
N SER A 372 -21.65 4.47 18.96
CA SER A 372 -21.16 5.78 19.41
C SER A 372 -21.72 7.00 18.68
N GLY A 373 -22.44 6.80 17.59
CA GLY A 373 -22.85 7.89 16.68
C GLY A 373 -21.71 8.50 15.86
N ARG A 374 -20.47 8.08 16.08
CA ARG A 374 -19.26 8.66 15.45
C ARG A 374 -18.90 8.09 14.08
N ILE A 375 -19.67 7.14 13.55
CA ILE A 375 -19.33 6.45 12.29
C ILE A 375 -19.18 7.46 11.12
N LYS A 376 -20.06 8.46 11.02
CA LYS A 376 -19.96 9.51 9.97
C LYS A 376 -18.68 10.34 10.10
N GLU A 377 -18.31 10.72 11.32
CA GLU A 377 -17.07 11.44 11.61
C GLU A 377 -15.83 10.61 11.21
N ILE A 378 -15.84 9.32 11.54
CA ILE A 378 -14.75 8.40 11.23
C ILE A 378 -14.63 8.19 9.73
N LYS A 379 -15.75 8.03 9.00
CA LYS A 379 -15.77 7.94 7.54
C LYS A 379 -15.09 9.16 6.90
N TYR A 380 -15.50 10.36 7.30
CA TYR A 380 -14.88 11.60 6.84
C TYR A 380 -13.38 11.65 7.14
N LYS A 381 -12.97 11.26 8.35
CA LYS A 381 -11.57 11.22 8.76
C LYS A 381 -10.75 10.26 7.90
N MET A 382 -11.27 9.08 7.60
CA MET A 382 -10.62 8.12 6.72
C MET A 382 -10.46 8.66 5.30
N GLN A 383 -11.49 9.30 4.76
CA GLN A 383 -11.44 9.94 3.44
C GLN A 383 -10.45 11.10 3.41
N SER A 384 -10.35 11.88 4.49
CA SER A 384 -9.35 12.94 4.64
C SER A 384 -7.92 12.37 4.67
N LEU A 385 -7.71 11.26 5.37
CA LEU A 385 -6.43 10.54 5.38
C LEU A 385 -6.10 9.95 3.99
N TYR A 386 -7.09 9.45 3.26
CA TYR A 386 -6.91 9.00 1.88
C TYR A 386 -6.36 10.12 1.00
N MET A 387 -6.99 11.29 1.02
CA MET A 387 -6.54 12.45 0.24
C MET A 387 -5.13 12.89 0.62
N LYS A 388 -4.81 12.87 1.92
CA LYS A 388 -3.52 13.31 2.45
C LYS A 388 -2.36 12.35 2.17
N LEU A 389 -2.62 11.03 2.11
CA LEU A 389 -1.57 10.01 2.14
C LEU A 389 -1.49 9.15 0.89
N PHE A 390 -2.63 8.89 0.22
CA PHE A 390 -2.74 7.78 -0.74
C PHE A 390 -3.10 8.22 -2.16
N THR A 391 -3.27 9.51 -2.40
CA THR A 391 -3.49 10.04 -3.76
C THR A 391 -2.19 10.21 -4.51
N GLN A 392 -2.28 10.34 -5.82
CA GLN A 392 -1.13 10.62 -6.69
C GLN A 392 -0.47 11.93 -6.27
N GLU A 393 -1.24 12.98 -6.00
CA GLU A 393 -0.73 14.28 -5.54
C GLU A 393 0.07 14.15 -4.23
N ALA A 394 -0.43 13.39 -3.26
CA ALA A 394 0.28 13.15 -2.01
C ALA A 394 1.64 12.46 -2.23
N ALA A 395 1.67 11.45 -3.09
CA ALA A 395 2.91 10.73 -3.44
C ALA A 395 3.89 11.64 -4.22
N GLU A 396 3.38 12.44 -5.17
CA GLU A 396 4.18 13.42 -5.92
C GLU A 396 4.83 14.45 -5.03
N ASN A 397 4.12 14.98 -4.04
CA ASN A 397 4.65 15.95 -3.11
C ASN A 397 5.87 15.40 -2.36
N VAL A 398 5.81 14.14 -1.89
CA VAL A 398 6.97 13.50 -1.25
C VAL A 398 8.15 13.35 -2.23
N ILE A 399 7.89 12.94 -3.47
CA ILE A 399 8.95 12.84 -4.50
C ILE A 399 9.57 14.22 -4.76
N ARG A 400 8.76 15.28 -4.87
CA ARG A 400 9.24 16.65 -5.09
C ARG A 400 10.10 17.14 -3.90
N GLU A 401 9.64 16.95 -2.70
CA GLU A 401 10.32 17.41 -1.49
C GLU A 401 11.59 16.62 -1.15
N ARG A 402 11.65 15.33 -1.50
CA ARG A 402 12.75 14.47 -1.05
C ARG A 402 13.71 14.08 -2.18
N VAL A 403 13.23 13.91 -3.41
CA VAL A 403 14.04 13.41 -4.52
C VAL A 403 14.54 14.55 -5.40
N PHE A 404 13.66 15.51 -5.76
CA PHE A 404 14.10 16.60 -6.65
C PHE A 404 15.10 17.53 -5.99
N LEU A 405 15.00 17.76 -4.67
CA LEU A 405 16.01 18.53 -3.92
C LEU A 405 17.43 17.94 -4.04
N LEU A 406 17.55 16.61 -4.18
CA LEU A 406 18.87 15.98 -4.36
C LEU A 406 19.48 16.30 -5.74
N LEU A 407 18.66 16.48 -6.78
CA LEU A 407 19.16 16.88 -8.12
C LEU A 407 19.62 18.33 -8.16
N GLU A 408 19.08 19.19 -7.31
CA GLU A 408 19.47 20.61 -7.22
C GLU A 408 20.79 20.82 -6.46
N GLY A 409 21.35 19.81 -5.85
CA GLY A 409 22.54 19.93 -4.99
C GLY A 409 22.20 20.52 -3.62
N GLY A 410 20.96 20.32 -3.13
CA GLY A 410 20.55 20.64 -1.77
C GLY A 410 21.43 19.94 -0.70
N PRO A 411 21.30 20.29 0.57
CA PRO A 411 22.28 19.95 1.60
C PRO A 411 22.58 18.46 1.63
N LYS A 412 23.88 18.16 1.49
CA LYS A 412 24.45 16.82 1.57
C LYS A 412 24.41 16.31 3.01
#